data_7e84cddda747eb429948ccf51e9d1854
#
_entry.id   7e84cddda747eb429948ccf51e9d1854
#
_cell.length_a   1.000
_cell.length_b   1.000
_cell.length_c   1.000
_cell.angle_alpha   90.00
_cell.angle_beta   90.00
_cell.angle_gamma   90.00
#
_symmetry.space_group_name_H-M   'P 1'
#
loop_
_entity.id
_entity.type
_entity.pdbx_description
1 polymer ?
#
loop_
_entity_poly.entity_id
_entity_poly.type
_entity_poly.pdbx_seq_one_letter_code
_entity_poly.pdbx_strand_id
1 'polypeptide(L)'
;IYLTESEIRAIANLDLSDNKHKDIARDVFLVGCYTAQRFSDYSTINEGNIRTLESGQLVIDLKQQKTGNHVIIPVRPELQAILDKYENRLPKSYEQKVNKFIKEITREAGITEKIEVSYVENGERKTHLVEKCDLVKTHTARRSGATNMYLAGIPTIAIMKITGHKTEK
;
A
#
# COMPACT_ATOMS: atom_id res chain seq x y z
N ILE A 1 -2.39 -12.03 -4.59
CA ILE A 1 -1.09 -11.91 -3.88
C ILE A 1 -1.11 -10.77 -2.87
N TYR A 2 -0.22 -10.82 -1.94
CA TYR A 2 0.09 -9.72 -1.04
C TYR A 2 1.59 -9.72 -0.75
N LEU A 3 2.10 -8.58 -0.29
CA LEU A 3 3.49 -8.43 0.12
C LEU A 3 3.57 -8.65 1.64
N THR A 4 4.52 -9.48 2.07
CA THR A 4 4.76 -9.70 3.50
C THR A 4 5.44 -8.48 4.12
N GLU A 5 5.42 -8.39 5.47
CA GLU A 5 6.12 -7.31 6.17
C GLU A 5 7.61 -7.26 5.83
N SER A 6 8.27 -8.41 5.67
CA SER A 6 9.69 -8.43 5.30
C SER A 6 9.92 -7.94 3.86
N GLU A 7 9.00 -8.26 2.95
CA GLU A 7 9.06 -7.76 1.58
C GLU A 7 8.84 -6.25 1.51
N ILE A 8 7.88 -5.75 2.28
CA ILE A 8 7.62 -4.30 2.39
C ILE A 8 8.84 -3.59 2.96
N ARG A 9 9.48 -4.18 3.96
CA ARG A 9 10.72 -3.63 4.54
C ARG A 9 11.86 -3.60 3.52
N ALA A 10 11.98 -4.64 2.70
CA ALA A 10 12.99 -4.67 1.63
C ALA A 10 12.76 -3.54 0.62
N ILE A 11 11.50 -3.29 0.26
CA ILE A 11 11.14 -2.18 -0.62
C ILE A 11 11.49 -0.84 0.03
N ALA A 12 11.17 -0.68 1.30
CA ALA A 12 11.45 0.56 2.04
C ALA A 12 12.95 0.86 2.16
N ASN A 13 13.77 -0.18 2.24
CA ASN A 13 15.21 -0.06 2.44
C ASN A 13 16.01 0.14 1.15
N LEU A 14 15.38 0.10 -0.01
CA LEU A 14 16.09 0.35 -1.26
C LEU A 14 16.58 1.79 -1.33
N ASP A 15 17.82 1.96 -1.78
CA ASP A 15 18.36 3.27 -2.09
C ASP A 15 17.97 3.64 -3.54
N LEU A 16 17.01 4.55 -3.66
CA LEU A 16 16.53 5.04 -4.94
C LEU A 16 16.90 6.50 -5.18
N SER A 17 17.95 6.98 -4.49
CA SER A 17 18.37 8.37 -4.56
C SER A 17 18.85 8.81 -5.96
N ASP A 18 19.20 7.86 -6.82
CA ASP A 18 19.60 8.10 -8.21
C ASP A 18 18.42 8.29 -9.17
N ASN A 19 17.20 8.02 -8.74
CA ASN A 19 16.00 8.19 -9.55
C ASN A 19 14.85 8.74 -8.72
N LYS A 20 14.67 10.05 -8.78
CA LYS A 20 13.68 10.78 -7.97
C LYS A 20 12.25 10.30 -8.20
N HIS A 21 11.88 10.04 -9.45
CA HIS A 21 10.52 9.58 -9.77
C HIS A 21 10.24 8.19 -9.19
N LYS A 22 11.23 7.33 -9.23
CA LYS A 22 11.12 5.98 -8.68
C LYS A 22 11.08 6.02 -7.15
N ASP A 23 11.88 6.88 -6.53
CA ASP A 23 11.88 7.10 -5.09
C ASP A 23 10.50 7.57 -4.62
N ILE A 24 9.90 8.54 -5.31
CA ILE A 24 8.56 9.03 -5.00
C ILE A 24 7.51 7.92 -5.17
N ALA A 25 7.57 7.19 -6.27
CA ALA A 25 6.62 6.10 -6.55
C ALA A 25 6.68 5.02 -5.46
N ARG A 26 7.90 4.67 -4.99
CA ARG A 26 8.08 3.73 -3.90
C ARG A 26 7.43 4.25 -2.62
N ASP A 27 7.68 5.49 -2.25
CA ASP A 27 7.14 6.08 -1.03
C ASP A 27 5.62 6.16 -1.07
N VAL A 28 5.04 6.59 -2.20
CA VAL A 28 3.59 6.64 -2.37
C VAL A 28 2.97 5.24 -2.25
N PHE A 29 3.58 4.24 -2.87
CA PHE A 29 3.12 2.86 -2.76
C PHE A 29 3.14 2.36 -1.31
N LEU A 30 4.20 2.67 -0.58
CA LEU A 30 4.33 2.27 0.83
C LEU A 30 3.24 2.89 1.71
N VAL A 31 2.84 4.13 1.42
CA VAL A 31 1.70 4.74 2.15
C VAL A 31 0.46 3.88 1.99
N GLY A 32 0.22 3.35 0.79
CA GLY A 32 -0.87 2.41 0.57
C GLY A 32 -0.75 1.14 1.41
N CYS A 33 0.46 0.58 1.53
CA CYS A 33 0.72 -0.59 2.37
C CYS A 33 0.47 -0.31 3.85
N TYR A 34 0.81 0.88 4.32
CA TYR A 34 0.72 1.24 5.73
C TYR A 34 -0.67 1.76 6.14
N THR A 35 -1.51 2.15 5.18
CA THR A 35 -2.86 2.66 5.44
C THR A 35 -3.96 1.70 5.02
N ALA A 36 -3.66 0.72 4.16
CA ALA A 36 -4.61 -0.22 3.58
C ALA A 36 -5.77 0.47 2.85
N GLN A 37 -5.52 1.65 2.28
CA GLN A 37 -6.53 2.42 1.54
C GLN A 37 -6.42 2.19 0.05
N ARG A 38 -7.41 2.70 -0.72
CA ARG A 38 -7.34 2.74 -2.18
C ARG A 38 -6.43 3.86 -2.62
N PHE A 39 -5.82 3.71 -3.79
CA PHE A 39 -4.93 4.73 -4.35
C PHE A 39 -5.59 6.11 -4.38
N SER A 40 -6.86 6.19 -4.78
CA SER A 40 -7.60 7.45 -4.83
C SER A 40 -7.66 8.17 -3.49
N ASP A 41 -7.58 7.42 -2.39
CA ASP A 41 -7.64 7.96 -1.04
C ASP A 41 -6.26 8.25 -0.47
N TYR A 42 -5.33 7.26 -0.54
CA TYR A 42 -4.03 7.47 0.11
C TYR A 42 -3.11 8.41 -0.67
N SER A 43 -3.30 8.54 -1.98
CA SER A 43 -2.43 9.39 -2.80
C SER A 43 -2.65 10.89 -2.57
N THR A 44 -3.75 11.26 -1.93
CA THR A 44 -4.11 12.66 -1.70
C THR A 44 -3.92 13.10 -0.24
N ILE A 45 -3.31 12.25 0.57
CA ILE A 45 -3.06 12.59 1.99
C ILE A 45 -2.21 13.85 2.08
N ASN A 46 -2.65 14.79 2.90
CA ASN A 46 -1.96 16.04 3.14
C ASN A 46 -2.11 16.43 4.62
N GLU A 47 -1.56 17.58 5.00
CA GLU A 47 -1.55 18.04 6.38
C GLU A 47 -2.94 18.16 7.00
N GLY A 48 -3.97 18.41 6.19
CA GLY A 48 -5.36 18.49 6.67
C GLY A 48 -5.94 17.17 7.13
N ASN A 49 -5.32 16.05 6.74
CA ASN A 49 -5.76 14.71 7.15
C ASN A 49 -5.09 14.25 8.45
N ILE A 50 -4.04 14.93 8.89
CA ILE A 50 -3.22 14.47 10.01
C ILE A 50 -3.61 15.17 11.27
N ARG A 51 -3.91 14.41 12.33
CA ARG A 51 -4.21 14.98 13.63
C ARG A 51 -3.70 14.09 14.75
N THR A 52 -3.58 14.68 15.93
CA THR A 52 -3.13 13.99 17.14
C THR A 52 -4.33 13.79 18.06
N LEU A 53 -4.54 12.56 18.51
CA LEU A 53 -5.57 12.24 19.50
C LEU A 53 -5.13 12.69 20.89
N GLU A 54 -6.08 12.75 21.84
CA GLU A 54 -5.78 13.11 23.23
C GLU A 54 -4.70 12.22 23.85
N SER A 55 -4.64 10.94 23.43
CA SER A 55 -3.61 10.01 23.87
C SER A 55 -2.21 10.33 23.38
N GLY A 56 -2.06 11.28 22.46
CA GLY A 56 -0.78 11.57 21.78
C GLY A 56 -0.57 10.77 20.51
N GLN A 57 -1.47 9.82 20.19
CA GLN A 57 -1.37 9.02 18.98
C GLN A 57 -1.65 9.87 17.74
N LEU A 58 -0.72 9.84 16.79
CA LEU A 58 -0.88 10.47 15.49
C LEU A 58 -1.78 9.59 14.62
N VAL A 59 -2.77 10.18 13.97
CA VAL A 59 -3.70 9.46 13.08
C VAL A 59 -3.90 10.21 11.78
N ILE A 60 -4.28 9.46 10.76
CA ILE A 60 -4.78 10.01 9.49
C ILE A 60 -6.29 9.88 9.52
N ASP A 61 -6.98 11.01 9.39
CA ASP A 61 -8.44 11.09 9.32
C ASP A 61 -8.81 11.47 7.89
N LEU A 62 -9.40 10.53 7.16
CA LEU A 62 -9.78 10.79 5.78
C LEU A 62 -11.18 10.28 5.46
N LYS A 63 -11.78 10.91 4.45
CA LYS A 63 -13.06 10.51 3.90
C LYS A 63 -12.81 9.79 2.59
N GLN A 64 -13.25 8.53 2.51
CA GLN A 64 -13.06 7.72 1.31
C GLN A 64 -13.94 8.23 0.17
N GLN A 65 -13.35 8.40 -1.01
CA GLN A 65 -14.05 8.93 -2.18
C GLN A 65 -15.17 7.99 -2.66
N LYS A 66 -14.88 6.70 -2.73
CA LYS A 66 -15.83 5.71 -3.26
C LYS A 66 -17.04 5.49 -2.36
N THR A 67 -16.85 5.46 -1.06
CA THR A 67 -17.88 5.08 -0.09
C THR A 67 -18.42 6.25 0.71
N GLY A 68 -17.68 7.35 0.81
CA GLY A 68 -18.00 8.46 1.70
C GLY A 68 -17.72 8.17 3.17
N ASN A 69 -17.19 7.00 3.50
CA ASN A 69 -16.89 6.64 4.89
C ASN A 69 -15.70 7.43 5.42
N HIS A 70 -15.83 7.88 6.67
CA HIS A 70 -14.69 8.41 7.42
C HIS A 70 -13.92 7.23 8.02
N VAL A 71 -12.62 7.25 7.86
CA VAL A 71 -11.72 6.25 8.47
C VAL A 71 -10.63 6.96 9.23
N ILE A 72 -10.22 6.37 10.34
CA ILE A 72 -9.13 6.86 11.18
C ILE A 72 -8.06 5.79 11.22
N ILE A 73 -6.87 6.15 10.75
CA ILE A 73 -5.78 5.21 10.57
C ILE A 73 -4.63 5.60 11.50
N PRO A 74 -4.24 4.72 12.43
CA PRO A 74 -3.06 4.99 13.26
C PRO A 74 -1.82 5.12 12.39
N VAL A 75 -0.97 6.09 12.70
CA VAL A 75 0.28 6.31 11.98
C VAL A 75 1.40 5.54 12.69
N ARG A 76 1.88 4.50 12.04
CA ARG A 76 3.03 3.73 12.51
C ARG A 76 4.34 4.48 12.19
N PRO A 77 5.45 4.16 12.89
CA PRO A 77 6.71 4.89 12.68
C PRO A 77 7.19 4.93 11.23
N GLU A 78 7.02 3.84 10.48
CA GLU A 78 7.43 3.76 9.08
C GLU A 78 6.63 4.73 8.20
N LEU A 79 5.34 4.87 8.47
CA LEU A 79 4.48 5.82 7.77
C LEU A 79 4.84 7.25 8.17
N GLN A 80 5.11 7.49 9.44
CA GLN A 80 5.50 8.81 9.92
C GLN A 80 6.79 9.28 9.24
N ALA A 81 7.76 8.39 9.03
CA ALA A 81 8.99 8.72 8.34
C ALA A 81 8.74 9.24 6.92
N ILE A 82 7.78 8.64 6.21
CA ILE A 82 7.40 9.10 4.86
C ILE A 82 6.70 10.46 4.95
N LEU A 83 5.78 10.62 5.89
CA LEU A 83 5.08 11.89 6.07
C LEU A 83 6.05 13.02 6.43
N ASP A 84 7.04 12.75 7.27
CA ASP A 84 8.07 13.73 7.63
C ASP A 84 8.92 14.11 6.41
N LYS A 85 9.27 13.13 5.58
CA LYS A 85 10.07 13.37 4.37
C LYS A 85 9.38 14.37 3.42
N TYR A 86 8.06 14.34 3.34
CA TYR A 86 7.28 15.19 2.43
C TYR A 86 6.51 16.29 3.15
N GLU A 87 6.83 16.55 4.41
CA GLU A 87 6.19 17.60 5.22
C GLU A 87 4.66 17.46 5.25
N ASN A 88 4.20 16.21 5.43
CA ASN A 88 2.79 15.83 5.52
C ASN A 88 1.98 16.05 4.23
N ARG A 89 2.63 16.28 3.10
CA ARG A 89 1.97 16.44 1.81
C ARG A 89 2.65 15.54 0.78
N LEU A 90 1.99 14.44 0.42
CA LEU A 90 2.54 13.51 -0.56
C LEU A 90 2.66 14.19 -1.93
N PRO A 91 3.74 13.92 -2.67
CA PRO A 91 3.87 14.40 -4.04
C PRO A 91 2.75 13.84 -4.90
N LYS A 92 2.27 14.65 -5.83
CA LYS A 92 1.26 14.20 -6.78
C LYS A 92 1.86 13.10 -7.66
N SER A 93 1.17 11.96 -7.72
CA SER A 93 1.60 10.82 -8.53
C SER A 93 0.42 10.24 -9.28
N TYR A 94 0.67 9.78 -10.49
CA TYR A 94 -0.34 9.10 -11.29
C TYR A 94 -0.26 7.60 -11.05
N GLU A 95 -1.40 6.95 -10.91
CA GLU A 95 -1.47 5.51 -10.63
C GLU A 95 -0.72 4.68 -11.66
N GLN A 96 -0.81 5.05 -12.93
CA GLN A 96 -0.12 4.34 -14.02
C GLN A 96 1.40 4.37 -13.84
N LYS A 97 1.95 5.51 -13.40
CA LYS A 97 3.37 5.62 -13.12
C LYS A 97 3.78 4.77 -11.92
N VAL A 98 3.00 4.81 -10.86
CA VAL A 98 3.26 3.99 -9.68
C VAL A 98 3.24 2.51 -10.06
N ASN A 99 2.23 2.07 -10.80
CA ASN A 99 2.12 0.68 -11.26
C ASN A 99 3.32 0.26 -12.11
N LYS A 100 3.82 1.14 -12.94
CA LYS A 100 5.00 0.86 -13.76
C LYS A 100 6.26 0.72 -12.90
N PHE A 101 6.53 1.71 -12.07
CA PHE A 101 7.74 1.73 -11.25
C PHE A 101 7.75 0.66 -10.17
N ILE A 102 6.59 0.35 -9.58
CA ILE A 102 6.56 -0.61 -8.47
C ILE A 102 6.99 -2.02 -8.91
N LYS A 103 6.76 -2.39 -10.16
CA LYS A 103 7.23 -3.67 -10.68
C LYS A 103 8.76 -3.71 -10.72
N GLU A 104 9.38 -2.63 -11.17
CA GLU A 104 10.84 -2.51 -11.19
C GLU A 104 11.41 -2.47 -9.77
N ILE A 105 10.78 -1.71 -8.89
CA ILE A 105 11.19 -1.54 -7.50
C ILE A 105 11.14 -2.89 -6.76
N THR A 106 10.06 -3.64 -6.92
CA THR A 106 9.90 -4.93 -6.26
C THR A 106 10.89 -5.96 -6.81
N ARG A 107 11.20 -5.88 -8.09
CA ARG A 107 12.26 -6.73 -8.68
C ARG A 107 13.62 -6.40 -8.08
N GLU A 108 13.95 -5.12 -7.94
CA GLU A 108 15.19 -4.69 -7.30
C GLU A 108 15.27 -5.13 -5.83
N ALA A 109 14.13 -5.21 -5.16
CA ALA A 109 14.06 -5.69 -3.78
C ALA A 109 14.19 -7.21 -3.65
N GLY A 110 14.31 -7.93 -4.77
CA GLY A 110 14.48 -9.38 -4.77
C GLY A 110 13.19 -10.17 -4.66
N ILE A 111 12.04 -9.55 -4.90
CA ILE A 111 10.72 -10.20 -4.82
C ILE A 111 10.42 -10.87 -6.16
N THR A 112 11.14 -11.93 -6.45
CA THR A 112 11.13 -12.57 -7.78
C THR A 112 10.67 -14.03 -7.73
N GLU A 113 10.06 -14.48 -6.64
CA GLU A 113 9.55 -15.85 -6.57
C GLU A 113 8.50 -16.10 -7.65
N LYS A 114 8.45 -17.35 -8.12
CA LYS A 114 7.50 -17.73 -9.16
C LYS A 114 6.14 -18.00 -8.55
N ILE A 115 5.11 -17.34 -9.11
CA ILE A 115 3.73 -17.49 -8.71
C ILE A 115 2.96 -18.13 -9.87
N GLU A 116 2.16 -19.14 -9.55
CA GLU A 116 1.29 -19.77 -10.53
C GLU A 116 0.04 -18.94 -10.76
N VAL A 117 -0.19 -18.57 -12.02
CA VAL A 117 -1.35 -17.76 -12.41
C VAL A 117 -2.22 -18.59 -13.35
N SER A 118 -3.52 -18.64 -13.06
CA SER A 118 -4.51 -19.34 -13.90
C SER A 118 -5.19 -18.34 -14.84
N TYR A 119 -5.40 -18.78 -16.08
CA TYR A 119 -6.16 -18.01 -17.08
C TYR A 119 -7.00 -18.95 -17.93
N VAL A 120 -8.01 -18.41 -18.60
CA VAL A 120 -8.87 -19.17 -19.49
C VAL A 120 -8.57 -18.76 -20.93
N GLU A 121 -8.26 -19.75 -21.76
CA GLU A 121 -8.02 -19.58 -23.19
C GLU A 121 -8.80 -20.64 -23.95
N ASN A 122 -9.62 -20.22 -24.93
CA ASN A 122 -10.45 -21.12 -25.74
C ASN A 122 -11.33 -22.07 -24.90
N GLY A 123 -11.85 -21.57 -23.76
CA GLY A 123 -12.69 -22.35 -22.85
C GLY A 123 -11.92 -23.32 -21.94
N GLU A 124 -10.59 -23.40 -22.07
CA GLU A 124 -9.75 -24.24 -21.23
C GLU A 124 -9.03 -23.41 -20.18
N ARG A 125 -8.93 -23.98 -18.97
CA ARG A 125 -8.17 -23.38 -17.89
C ARG A 125 -6.70 -23.75 -18.02
N LYS A 126 -5.84 -22.74 -18.16
CA LYS A 126 -4.39 -22.91 -18.25
C LYS A 126 -3.71 -22.19 -17.12
N THR A 127 -2.49 -22.63 -16.81
CA THR A 127 -1.65 -21.99 -15.80
C THR A 127 -0.27 -21.68 -16.37
N HIS A 128 0.34 -20.63 -15.86
CA HIS A 128 1.74 -20.30 -16.14
C HIS A 128 2.38 -19.69 -14.91
N LEU A 129 3.72 -19.69 -14.88
CA LEU A 129 4.49 -19.11 -13.79
C LEU A 129 4.94 -17.70 -14.16
N VAL A 130 4.74 -16.76 -13.25
CA VAL A 130 5.23 -15.39 -13.37
C VAL A 130 5.97 -14.98 -12.10
N GLU A 131 6.87 -14.03 -12.22
CA GLU A 131 7.56 -13.50 -11.06
C GLU A 131 6.59 -12.62 -10.24
N LYS A 132 6.65 -12.72 -8.92
CA LYS A 132 5.76 -11.97 -8.02
C LYS A 132 5.79 -10.47 -8.30
N CYS A 133 6.97 -9.92 -8.59
CA CYS A 133 7.12 -8.49 -8.89
C CYS A 133 6.26 -8.03 -10.08
N ASP A 134 6.00 -8.90 -11.04
CA ASP A 134 5.18 -8.57 -12.22
C ASP A 134 3.68 -8.50 -11.89
N LEU A 135 3.27 -9.00 -10.74
CA LEU A 135 1.87 -9.00 -10.28
C LEU A 135 1.55 -7.83 -9.37
N VAL A 136 2.53 -7.08 -8.93
CA VAL A 136 2.34 -6.00 -7.95
C VAL A 136 1.76 -4.75 -8.63
N LYS A 137 0.70 -4.22 -8.02
CA LYS A 137 0.01 -3.00 -8.46
C LYS A 137 -0.35 -2.16 -7.23
N THR A 138 -0.89 -0.98 -7.45
CA THR A 138 -1.35 -0.12 -6.33
C THR A 138 -2.37 -0.83 -5.44
N HIS A 139 -3.26 -1.65 -6.02
CA HIS A 139 -4.24 -2.42 -5.24
C HIS A 139 -3.57 -3.47 -4.34
N THR A 140 -2.40 -3.95 -4.73
CA THR A 140 -1.61 -4.88 -3.90
C THR A 140 -1.24 -4.23 -2.56
N ALA A 141 -0.99 -2.92 -2.55
CA ALA A 141 -0.69 -2.18 -1.32
C ALA A 141 -1.84 -2.29 -0.31
N ARG A 142 -3.07 -2.05 -0.74
CA ARG A 142 -4.26 -2.16 0.11
C ARG A 142 -4.43 -3.58 0.65
N ARG A 143 -4.32 -4.57 -0.23
CA ARG A 143 -4.42 -5.98 0.15
C ARG A 143 -3.35 -6.37 1.15
N SER A 144 -2.12 -5.92 0.91
CA SER A 144 -0.99 -6.20 1.80
C SER A 144 -1.20 -5.59 3.18
N GLY A 145 -1.67 -4.34 3.23
CA GLY A 145 -1.96 -3.67 4.49
C GLY A 145 -2.99 -4.43 5.33
N ALA A 146 -4.12 -4.78 4.71
CA ALA A 146 -5.19 -5.50 5.40
C ALA A 146 -4.74 -6.90 5.85
N THR A 147 -4.05 -7.65 4.97
CA THR A 147 -3.57 -9.00 5.27
C THR A 147 -2.56 -8.99 6.40
N ASN A 148 -1.61 -8.06 6.38
CA ASN A 148 -0.58 -7.98 7.41
C ASN A 148 -1.15 -7.56 8.76
N MET A 149 -2.18 -6.71 8.79
CA MET A 149 -2.91 -6.41 10.02
C MET A 149 -3.56 -7.67 10.60
N TYR A 150 -4.20 -8.46 9.76
CA TYR A 150 -4.82 -9.72 10.17
C TYR A 150 -3.78 -10.69 10.73
N LEU A 151 -2.66 -10.86 10.04
CA LEU A 151 -1.58 -11.74 10.47
C LEU A 151 -0.92 -11.27 11.76
N ALA A 152 -0.94 -9.96 12.02
CA ALA A 152 -0.43 -9.38 13.27
C ALA A 152 -1.39 -9.53 14.45
N GLY A 153 -2.56 -10.14 14.23
CA GLY A 153 -3.54 -10.39 15.29
C GLY A 153 -4.53 -9.27 15.52
N ILE A 154 -4.60 -8.27 14.64
CA ILE A 154 -5.60 -7.20 14.77
C ILE A 154 -6.98 -7.78 14.45
N PRO A 155 -7.99 -7.55 15.33
CA PRO A 155 -9.34 -8.09 15.10
C PRO A 155 -9.93 -7.63 13.76
N THR A 156 -10.65 -8.51 13.09
CA THR A 156 -11.27 -8.23 11.79
C THR A 156 -12.15 -6.97 11.82
N ILE A 157 -12.89 -6.77 12.91
CA ILE A 157 -13.75 -5.58 13.07
C ILE A 157 -12.91 -4.30 13.04
N ALA A 158 -11.74 -4.28 13.70
CA ALA A 158 -10.84 -3.13 13.69
C ALA A 158 -10.26 -2.89 12.29
N ILE A 159 -9.88 -3.96 11.57
CA ILE A 159 -9.39 -3.87 10.20
C ILE A 159 -10.47 -3.28 9.29
N MET A 160 -11.73 -3.72 9.43
CA MET A 160 -12.86 -3.20 8.65
C MET A 160 -13.07 -1.70 8.86
N LYS A 161 -12.88 -1.21 10.09
CA LYS A 161 -12.98 0.22 10.39
C LYS A 161 -11.88 1.03 9.72
N ILE A 162 -10.69 0.46 9.58
CA ILE A 162 -9.57 1.12 8.90
C ILE A 162 -9.75 1.08 7.39
N THR A 163 -10.11 -0.06 6.84
CA THR A 163 -10.27 -0.23 5.39
C THR A 163 -11.58 0.34 4.85
N GLY A 164 -12.58 0.50 5.70
CA GLY A 164 -13.91 0.94 5.30
C GLY A 164 -14.78 -0.17 4.70
N HIS A 165 -14.37 -1.43 4.83
CA HIS A 165 -15.21 -2.57 4.38
C HIS A 165 -16.43 -2.73 5.28
N LYS A 166 -17.58 -3.03 4.66
CA LYS A 166 -18.84 -3.26 5.39
C LYS A 166 -19.04 -4.71 5.80
N THR A 167 -18.33 -5.64 5.16
CA THR A 167 -18.44 -7.08 5.41
C THR A 167 -17.06 -7.69 5.55
N GLU A 168 -16.98 -8.79 6.32
CA GLU A 168 -15.75 -9.57 6.41
C GLU A 168 -15.47 -10.28 5.10
N LYS A 169 -14.30 -10.09 4.54
CA LYS A 169 -13.80 -10.81 3.36
C LYS A 169 -12.31 -11.02 3.46
#